data_184a8617dfe7a4ddc9432cc49a962f0e
#
_entry.id   184a8617dfe7a4ddc9432cc49a962f0e
#
_cell.length_a   1.000
_cell.length_b   1.000
_cell.length_c   1.000
_cell.angle_alpha   90.00
_cell.angle_beta   90.00
_cell.angle_gamma   90.00
#
_symmetry.space_group_name_H-M   'P 1'
#
loop_
_entity.id
_entity.type
_entity.pdbx_description
1 polymer ?
#
loop_
_entity_poly.entity_id
_entity_poly.type
_entity_poly.pdbx_seq_one_letter_code
_entity_poly.pdbx_strand_id
1 'polypeptide(L)'
;MAIFHYTVKIVGRSKGKSIISASAYLNGDVMKNEETGRISYYTSKREVVYTSLMMCENAPQEWQNVPAENIRRFQKSSRYKRADNKETTLEKFKLTFQKQRLWNEVLKIEKSSDAQLGRSFEFSLPKEWSRQEQIDYTTEYIQ
;
A
#
# COMPACT_ATOMS: atom_id res chain seq x y z
N MET A 1 -14.82 15.02 -23.40
CA MET A 1 -14.53 13.62 -23.80
C MET A 1 -13.60 13.00 -22.76
N ALA A 2 -14.01 11.92 -22.14
CA ALA A 2 -13.13 11.19 -21.24
C ALA A 2 -12.12 10.41 -22.09
N ILE A 3 -10.83 10.66 -21.92
CA ILE A 3 -9.79 9.88 -22.56
C ILE A 3 -9.58 8.64 -21.67
N PHE A 4 -9.90 7.47 -22.20
CA PHE A 4 -9.62 6.22 -21.53
C PHE A 4 -8.12 5.99 -21.51
N HIS A 5 -7.56 5.88 -20.32
CA HIS A 5 -6.15 5.54 -20.12
C HIS A 5 -6.06 4.24 -19.32
N TYR A 6 -5.32 3.28 -19.84
CA TYR A 6 -5.07 2.01 -19.16
C TYR A 6 -3.61 1.62 -19.35
N THR A 7 -2.91 1.40 -18.25
CA THR A 7 -1.51 1.00 -18.26
C THR A 7 -1.28 -0.11 -17.25
N VAL A 8 -0.51 -1.12 -17.66
CA VAL A 8 -0.04 -2.20 -16.80
C VAL A 8 1.48 -2.14 -16.69
N LYS A 9 2.00 -2.14 -15.46
CA LYS A 9 3.44 -2.17 -15.19
C LYS A 9 3.77 -3.38 -14.33
N ILE A 10 4.85 -4.07 -14.69
CA ILE A 10 5.38 -5.18 -13.92
C ILE A 10 6.55 -4.69 -13.08
N VAL A 11 6.52 -4.99 -11.78
CA VAL A 11 7.66 -4.78 -10.87
C VAL A 11 8.38 -6.11 -10.71
N GLY A 12 9.58 -6.21 -11.27
CA GLY A 12 10.38 -7.44 -11.26
C GLY A 12 11.76 -7.20 -10.65
N ARG A 13 12.35 -8.25 -10.07
CA ARG A 13 13.71 -8.19 -9.50
C ARG A 13 14.77 -7.86 -10.57
N SER A 14 14.69 -8.48 -11.74
CA SER A 14 15.64 -8.29 -12.83
C SER A 14 15.80 -6.85 -13.31
N LYS A 15 14.78 -6.01 -13.07
CA LYS A 15 14.79 -4.60 -13.45
C LYS A 15 15.30 -3.68 -12.33
N GLY A 16 15.80 -4.22 -11.22
CA GLY A 16 16.26 -3.45 -10.05
C GLY A 16 15.20 -2.59 -9.37
N LYS A 17 13.92 -2.83 -9.66
CA LYS A 17 12.81 -2.08 -9.08
C LYS A 17 12.42 -2.66 -7.74
N SER A 18 12.23 -1.78 -6.73
CA SER A 18 11.73 -2.18 -5.43
C SER A 18 10.21 -2.15 -5.40
N ILE A 19 9.58 -3.30 -5.11
CA ILE A 19 8.13 -3.37 -4.89
C ILE A 19 7.71 -2.53 -3.68
N ILE A 20 8.54 -2.48 -2.63
CA ILE A 20 8.31 -1.65 -1.44
C ILE A 20 8.28 -0.16 -1.81
N SER A 21 9.27 0.30 -2.61
CA SER A 21 9.31 1.69 -3.05
C SER A 21 8.15 2.04 -3.98
N ALA A 22 7.79 1.14 -4.88
CA ALA A 22 6.64 1.33 -5.78
C ALA A 22 5.32 1.42 -5.00
N SER A 23 5.10 0.53 -4.03
CA SER A 23 3.92 0.57 -3.16
C SER A 23 3.89 1.83 -2.30
N ALA A 24 5.00 2.21 -1.67
CA ALA A 24 5.10 3.43 -0.89
C ALA A 24 4.77 4.68 -1.73
N TYR A 25 5.28 4.73 -2.97
CA TYR A 25 4.98 5.83 -3.91
C TYR A 25 3.50 5.92 -4.26
N LEU A 26 2.88 4.80 -4.63
CA LEU A 26 1.47 4.78 -5.03
C LEU A 26 0.53 5.14 -3.86
N ASN A 27 0.88 4.74 -2.66
CA ASN A 27 0.05 4.96 -1.47
C ASN A 27 0.38 6.24 -0.69
N GLY A 28 1.47 6.95 -1.03
CA GLY A 28 1.92 8.11 -0.26
C GLY A 28 2.36 7.74 1.16
N ASP A 29 3.04 6.61 1.31
CA ASP A 29 3.42 6.02 2.60
C ASP A 29 4.94 6.06 2.86
N VAL A 30 5.31 5.72 4.09
CA VAL A 30 6.68 5.37 4.48
C VAL A 30 6.75 3.86 4.67
N MET A 31 7.60 3.19 3.90
CA MET A 31 7.76 1.74 3.99
C MET A 31 9.24 1.35 4.05
N LYS A 32 9.56 0.36 4.89
CA LYS A 32 10.91 -0.20 5.02
C LYS A 32 11.00 -1.52 4.24
N ASN A 33 12.03 -1.62 3.43
CA ASN A 33 12.45 -2.88 2.82
C ASN A 33 13.36 -3.62 3.80
N GLU A 34 12.90 -4.75 4.33
CA GLU A 34 13.65 -5.54 5.31
C GLU A 34 14.86 -6.26 4.70
N GLU A 35 14.80 -6.58 3.41
CA GLU A 35 15.89 -7.24 2.69
C GLU A 35 17.12 -6.33 2.55
N THR A 36 16.92 -5.04 2.28
CA THR A 36 17.98 -4.05 2.04
C THR A 36 18.17 -3.07 3.18
N GLY A 37 17.25 -2.99 4.12
CA GLY A 37 17.19 -1.98 5.18
C GLY A 37 16.76 -0.58 4.70
N ARG A 38 16.51 -0.39 3.40
CA ARG A 38 16.16 0.90 2.80
C ARG A 38 14.75 1.33 3.19
N ILE A 39 14.59 2.61 3.49
CA ILE A 39 13.29 3.22 3.78
C ILE A 39 12.91 4.16 2.63
N SER A 40 11.68 4.01 2.14
CA SER A 40 11.08 4.85 1.11
C SER A 40 10.08 5.83 1.74
N TYR A 41 10.26 7.13 1.50
CA TYR A 41 9.45 8.21 2.09
C TYR A 41 8.67 8.94 0.99
N TYR A 42 7.36 8.81 0.99
CA TYR A 42 6.46 9.48 0.02
C TYR A 42 5.26 10.17 0.69
N THR A 43 5.37 10.53 1.97
CA THR A 43 4.28 11.15 2.76
C THR A 43 3.92 12.56 2.31
N SER A 44 4.77 13.24 1.54
CA SER A 44 4.49 14.56 0.97
C SER A 44 3.57 14.51 -0.25
N LYS A 45 3.27 13.32 -0.78
CA LYS A 45 2.42 13.14 -1.95
C LYS A 45 0.95 13.42 -1.59
N ARG A 46 0.43 14.55 -2.07
CA ARG A 46 -0.93 15.04 -1.75
C ARG A 46 -2.02 14.52 -2.67
N GLU A 47 -1.65 13.92 -3.80
CA GLU A 47 -2.60 13.42 -4.80
C GLU A 47 -3.30 12.13 -4.38
N VAL A 48 -2.77 11.44 -3.37
CA VAL A 48 -3.36 10.20 -2.87
C VAL A 48 -4.52 10.53 -1.94
N VAL A 49 -5.72 10.25 -2.41
CA VAL A 49 -6.98 10.60 -1.71
C VAL A 49 -7.63 9.44 -0.97
N TYR A 50 -7.35 8.22 -1.40
CA TYR A 50 -7.85 6.98 -0.79
C TYR A 50 -6.88 5.83 -1.04
N THR A 51 -6.65 5.01 -0.03
CA THR A 51 -5.88 3.76 -0.14
C THR A 51 -6.53 2.66 0.68
N SER A 52 -6.47 1.45 0.19
CA SER A 52 -6.95 0.26 0.91
C SER A 52 -6.04 -0.93 0.66
N LEU A 53 -6.25 -1.99 1.42
CA LEU A 53 -5.65 -3.30 1.19
C LEU A 53 -6.77 -4.33 1.16
N MET A 54 -6.89 -5.02 0.05
CA MET A 54 -7.85 -6.11 -0.11
C MET A 54 -7.10 -7.43 -0.04
N MET A 55 -7.61 -8.34 0.76
CA MET A 55 -7.10 -9.69 0.89
C MET A 55 -8.14 -10.69 0.41
N CYS A 56 -7.70 -11.87 -0.04
CA CYS A 56 -8.61 -12.94 -0.38
C CYS A 56 -9.40 -13.40 0.87
N GLU A 57 -10.61 -13.92 0.66
CA GLU A 57 -11.51 -14.35 1.73
C GLU A 57 -10.87 -15.37 2.69
N ASN A 58 -9.97 -16.21 2.16
CA ASN A 58 -9.27 -17.25 2.92
C ASN A 58 -7.93 -16.79 3.52
N ALA A 59 -7.66 -15.48 3.52
CA ALA A 59 -6.42 -14.97 4.11
C ALA A 59 -6.36 -15.31 5.61
N PRO A 60 -5.23 -15.84 6.12
CA PRO A 60 -5.09 -16.14 7.54
C PRO A 60 -5.37 -14.92 8.41
N GLN A 61 -6.02 -15.12 9.56
CA GLN A 61 -6.39 -14.03 10.46
C GLN A 61 -5.20 -13.17 10.92
N GLU A 62 -4.03 -13.78 11.04
CA GLU A 62 -2.80 -13.08 11.37
C GLU A 62 -2.42 -12.00 10.35
N TRP A 63 -2.83 -12.15 9.07
CA TRP A 63 -2.65 -11.16 8.02
C TRP A 63 -3.66 -10.02 8.07
N GLN A 64 -4.82 -10.27 8.66
CA GLN A 64 -5.89 -9.28 8.78
C GLN A 64 -5.67 -8.31 9.95
N ASN A 65 -4.83 -8.68 10.91
CA ASN A 65 -4.61 -7.93 12.14
C ASN A 65 -3.17 -7.45 12.30
N VAL A 66 -3.01 -6.29 12.91
CA VAL A 66 -1.70 -5.78 13.34
C VAL A 66 -1.43 -6.28 14.77
N PRO A 67 -0.24 -6.86 15.05
CA PRO A 67 0.08 -7.30 16.40
C PRO A 67 -0.06 -6.18 17.44
N ALA A 68 -0.65 -6.49 18.58
CA ALA A 68 -0.92 -5.51 19.65
C ALA A 68 0.34 -4.79 20.13
N GLU A 69 1.50 -5.47 20.13
CA GLU A 69 2.78 -4.88 20.50
C GLU A 69 3.18 -3.74 19.54
N ASN A 70 2.98 -3.93 18.23
CA ASN A 70 3.28 -2.91 17.23
C ASN A 70 2.36 -1.70 17.39
N ILE A 71 1.08 -1.91 17.70
CA ILE A 71 0.12 -0.85 18.00
C ILE A 71 0.58 -0.06 19.24
N ARG A 72 0.91 -0.74 20.35
CA ARG A 72 1.39 -0.10 21.57
C ARG A 72 2.67 0.70 21.35
N ARG A 73 3.62 0.16 20.55
CA ARG A 73 4.86 0.87 20.17
C ARG A 73 4.55 2.13 19.39
N PHE A 74 3.67 2.05 18.41
CA PHE A 74 3.25 3.22 17.63
C PHE A 74 2.57 4.28 18.49
N GLN A 75 1.67 3.89 19.40
CA GLN A 75 0.99 4.80 20.31
C GLN A 75 1.93 5.57 21.27
N LYS A 76 3.11 5.01 21.54
CA LYS A 76 4.16 5.70 22.31
C LYS A 76 4.98 6.69 21.45
N SER A 77 4.88 6.62 20.14
CA SER A 77 5.64 7.49 19.23
C SER A 77 5.20 8.95 19.28
N SER A 78 6.13 9.85 18.96
CA SER A 78 5.83 11.28 18.87
C SER A 78 4.81 11.59 17.77
N ARG A 79 4.80 10.81 16.67
CA ARG A 79 3.84 10.95 15.58
C ARG A 79 2.41 10.75 16.07
N TYR A 80 2.15 9.69 16.84
CA TYR A 80 0.82 9.43 17.39
C TYR A 80 0.42 10.44 18.44
N LYS A 81 1.36 10.80 19.34
CA LYS A 81 1.11 11.76 20.41
C LYS A 81 0.72 13.16 19.91
N ARG A 82 1.32 13.59 18.78
CA ARG A 82 1.07 14.91 18.16
C ARG A 82 -0.06 14.89 17.13
N ALA A 83 -0.68 13.75 16.87
CA ALA A 83 -1.75 13.65 15.89
C ALA A 83 -3.02 14.36 16.38
N ASP A 84 -3.59 15.18 15.50
CA ASP A 84 -4.87 15.88 15.76
C ASP A 84 -6.03 14.89 15.85
N ASN A 85 -6.05 13.89 14.94
CA ASN A 85 -6.99 12.78 14.98
C ASN A 85 -6.23 11.46 15.17
N LYS A 86 -6.30 10.96 16.41
CA LYS A 86 -5.59 9.73 16.81
C LYS A 86 -6.16 8.47 16.18
N GLU A 87 -7.47 8.41 16.00
CA GLU A 87 -8.14 7.26 15.39
C GLU A 87 -7.73 7.10 13.92
N THR A 88 -7.89 8.16 13.13
CA THR A 88 -7.46 8.17 11.72
C THR A 88 -5.96 7.86 11.57
N THR A 89 -5.14 8.40 12.46
CA THR A 89 -3.69 8.16 12.46
C THR A 89 -3.35 6.71 12.78
N LEU A 90 -4.09 6.10 13.70
CA LEU A 90 -3.92 4.68 14.04
C LEU A 90 -4.36 3.77 12.90
N GLU A 91 -5.50 4.04 12.27
CA GLU A 91 -5.98 3.26 11.13
C GLU A 91 -5.02 3.35 9.93
N LYS A 92 -4.49 4.54 9.65
CA LYS A 92 -3.45 4.71 8.63
C LYS A 92 -2.18 3.92 8.96
N PHE A 93 -1.75 3.92 10.21
CA PHE A 93 -0.61 3.11 10.65
C PHE A 93 -0.85 1.62 10.43
N LYS A 94 -2.01 1.10 10.85
CA LYS A 94 -2.37 -0.31 10.66
C LYS A 94 -2.32 -0.70 9.19
N LEU A 95 -2.91 0.10 8.33
CA LEU A 95 -2.94 -0.15 6.89
C LEU A 95 -1.55 -0.15 6.27
N THR A 96 -0.72 0.85 6.60
CA THR A 96 0.67 0.92 6.13
C THR A 96 1.50 -0.26 6.61
N PHE A 97 1.31 -0.66 7.88
CA PHE A 97 1.99 -1.83 8.46
C PHE A 97 1.63 -3.12 7.71
N GLN A 98 0.36 -3.33 7.42
CA GLN A 98 -0.10 -4.53 6.69
C GLN A 98 0.46 -4.57 5.26
N LYS A 99 0.45 -3.45 4.55
CA LYS A 99 1.05 -3.34 3.19
C LYS A 99 2.55 -3.61 3.22
N GLN A 100 3.28 -3.02 4.16
CA GLN A 100 4.71 -3.24 4.31
C GLN A 100 5.02 -4.71 4.59
N ARG A 101 4.28 -5.33 5.49
CA ARG A 101 4.42 -6.75 5.81
C ARG A 101 4.19 -7.63 4.58
N LEU A 102 3.09 -7.39 3.86
CA LEU A 102 2.77 -8.14 2.63
C LEU A 102 3.93 -8.13 1.64
N TRP A 103 4.42 -6.96 1.29
CA TRP A 103 5.48 -6.85 0.29
C TRP A 103 6.83 -7.37 0.77
N ASN A 104 7.14 -7.27 2.05
CA ASN A 104 8.34 -7.89 2.60
C ASN A 104 8.26 -9.43 2.59
N GLU A 105 7.06 -10.00 2.83
CA GLU A 105 6.88 -11.45 2.69
C GLU A 105 6.98 -11.92 1.22
N VAL A 106 6.43 -11.16 0.28
CA VAL A 106 6.64 -11.44 -1.16
C VAL A 106 8.13 -11.48 -1.49
N LEU A 107 8.92 -10.52 -0.99
CA LEU A 107 10.38 -10.50 -1.19
C LEU A 107 11.10 -11.69 -0.56
N LYS A 108 10.60 -12.21 0.56
CA LYS A 108 11.17 -13.42 1.22
C LYS A 108 10.90 -14.69 0.44
N ILE A 109 9.73 -14.79 -0.18
CA ILE A 109 9.29 -15.98 -0.94
C ILE A 109 9.86 -15.97 -2.36
N GLU A 110 9.71 -14.86 -3.06
CA GLU A 110 10.10 -14.70 -4.46
C GLU A 110 11.59 -14.36 -4.61
N LYS A 111 12.45 -15.35 -4.48
CA LYS A 111 13.93 -15.19 -4.49
C LYS A 111 14.57 -15.21 -5.86
N SER A 112 13.88 -15.71 -6.91
CA SER A 112 14.43 -15.78 -8.25
C SER A 112 14.82 -14.40 -8.79
N SER A 113 15.94 -14.31 -9.50
CA SER A 113 16.42 -13.04 -10.09
C SER A 113 15.46 -12.45 -11.12
N ASP A 114 14.60 -13.27 -11.73
CA ASP A 114 13.59 -12.90 -12.72
C ASP A 114 12.16 -12.86 -12.16
N ALA A 115 12.01 -13.02 -10.84
CA ALA A 115 10.71 -13.02 -10.19
C ALA A 115 9.92 -11.73 -10.45
N GLN A 116 8.65 -11.90 -10.81
CA GLN A 116 7.68 -10.81 -10.88
C GLN A 116 7.07 -10.60 -9.49
N LEU A 117 7.45 -9.51 -8.84
CA LEU A 117 7.06 -9.22 -7.45
C LEU A 117 5.64 -8.65 -7.33
N GLY A 118 5.18 -7.98 -8.38
CA GLY A 118 3.84 -7.41 -8.42
C GLY A 118 3.51 -6.79 -9.76
N ARG A 119 2.23 -6.46 -9.92
CA ARG A 119 1.71 -5.75 -11.09
C ARG A 119 0.97 -4.50 -10.63
N SER A 120 1.18 -3.41 -11.33
CA SER A 120 0.47 -2.15 -11.13
C SER A 120 -0.45 -1.92 -12.32
N PHE A 121 -1.71 -1.64 -12.02
CA PHE A 121 -2.71 -1.24 -12.99
C PHE A 121 -3.05 0.23 -12.76
N GLU A 122 -3.04 1.01 -13.81
CA GLU A 122 -3.42 2.42 -13.80
C GLU A 122 -4.47 2.65 -14.86
N PHE A 123 -5.62 3.21 -14.48
CA PHE A 123 -6.71 3.53 -15.39
C PHE A 123 -7.42 4.81 -14.99
N SER A 124 -7.95 5.51 -15.98
CA SER A 124 -8.71 6.75 -15.78
C SER A 124 -10.14 6.42 -15.40
N LEU A 125 -10.67 7.16 -14.44
CA LEU A 125 -12.08 7.15 -14.05
C LEU A 125 -12.77 8.42 -14.57
N PRO A 126 -14.08 8.37 -14.86
CA PRO A 126 -14.84 9.55 -15.23
C PRO A 126 -14.75 10.64 -14.17
N LYS A 127 -14.48 11.88 -14.61
CA LYS A 127 -14.37 13.03 -13.70
C LYS A 127 -15.70 13.43 -13.10
N GLU A 128 -16.79 13.07 -13.78
CA GLU A 128 -18.18 13.34 -13.40
C GLU A 128 -18.63 12.50 -12.19
N TRP A 129 -17.96 11.39 -11.94
CA TRP A 129 -18.27 10.52 -10.81
C TRP A 129 -17.85 11.16 -9.50
N SER A 130 -18.70 10.99 -8.49
CA SER A 130 -18.35 11.33 -7.12
C SER A 130 -17.18 10.47 -6.63
N ARG A 131 -16.52 10.92 -5.59
CA ARG A 131 -15.43 10.16 -4.96
C ARG A 131 -15.87 8.77 -4.54
N GLN A 132 -17.07 8.65 -3.99
CA GLN A 132 -17.59 7.36 -3.53
C GLN A 132 -17.84 6.41 -4.70
N GLU A 133 -18.43 6.88 -5.78
CA GLU A 133 -18.64 6.08 -7.00
C GLU A 133 -17.31 5.58 -7.59
N GLN A 134 -16.27 6.43 -7.59
CA GLN A 134 -14.94 6.06 -8.07
C GLN A 134 -14.31 4.95 -7.19
N ILE A 135 -14.47 5.04 -5.87
CA ILE A 135 -13.98 4.04 -4.92
C ILE A 135 -14.74 2.72 -5.09
N ASP A 136 -16.06 2.78 -5.15
CA ASP A 136 -16.92 1.60 -5.25
C ASP A 136 -16.66 0.84 -6.55
N TYR A 137 -16.60 1.53 -7.67
CA TYR A 137 -16.28 0.94 -8.97
C TYR A 137 -14.88 0.29 -8.97
N THR A 138 -13.88 0.98 -8.45
CA THR A 138 -12.52 0.44 -8.38
C THR A 138 -12.46 -0.80 -7.50
N THR A 139 -13.17 -0.80 -6.38
CA THR A 139 -13.24 -1.92 -5.45
C THR A 139 -13.90 -3.14 -6.12
N GLU A 140 -15.03 -2.93 -6.79
CA GLU A 140 -15.74 -3.99 -7.52
C GLU A 140 -14.89 -4.56 -8.68
N TYR A 141 -14.15 -3.70 -9.38
CA TYR A 141 -13.28 -4.15 -10.48
C TYR A 141 -12.13 -5.06 -10.03
N ILE A 142 -11.64 -4.88 -8.79
CA ILE A 142 -10.51 -5.65 -8.25
C ILE A 142 -10.95 -6.97 -7.62
N GLN A 143 -12.18 -7.07 -7.15
CA GLN A 143 -12.74 -8.30 -6.57
C GLN A 143 -12.94 -9.40 -7.60
#